data_0ddce9c493a24ce827d3e5f796c4da77
#
_entry.id   0ddce9c493a24ce827d3e5f796c4da77
#
_cell.length_a   1.000
_cell.length_b   1.000
_cell.length_c   1.000
_cell.angle_alpha   90.00
_cell.angle_beta   90.00
_cell.angle_gamma   90.00
#
_symmetry.space_group_name_H-M   'P 1'
#
loop_
_entity.id
_entity.type
_entity.pdbx_description
1 polymer ?
#
loop_
_entity_poly.entity_id
_entity_poly.type
_entity_poly.pdbx_seq_one_letter_code
_entity_poly.pdbx_strand_id
1 'polypeptide(L)'
;SSETREENGIIYADGEPVSTTITSEYGGDDGFRTSDHNGLDISPGTGGIGTVNVIAVEAGTIIYPNNDTDIQYEDNGYYGNTDGGGFGNYVMIAHDDGTTTVYGHMAKNSIIVRTGDKVEQGQVIGKIGNSGSSTGAHLHFGIMINGSYVDPSNYISATNTRPKSKYGNTITGDSNKQSVCLTLKANGISENGVIALMTNINHESSFNYEALGDYSNGVATSYGLCQWHNERWNNLKTTFPNNYNTIGGQISFLL
;
A
#
# COMPACT_ATOMS: atom_id res chain seq x y z
N SER A 1 -21.52 -14.14 -16.21
CA SER A 1 -20.59 -13.22 -15.55
C SER A 1 -21.23 -12.78 -14.25
N SER A 2 -20.66 -13.16 -13.13
CA SER A 2 -21.09 -12.69 -11.82
C SER A 2 -20.88 -11.17 -11.75
N GLU A 3 -21.95 -10.42 -11.48
CA GLU A 3 -21.84 -8.98 -11.25
C GLU A 3 -21.24 -8.77 -9.86
N THR A 4 -20.05 -8.18 -9.82
CA THR A 4 -19.49 -7.67 -8.58
C THR A 4 -19.90 -6.21 -8.38
N ARG A 5 -20.34 -5.85 -7.18
CA ARG A 5 -20.60 -4.46 -6.78
C ARG A 5 -19.90 -4.16 -5.46
N GLU A 6 -19.52 -2.92 -5.26
CA GLU A 6 -19.04 -2.43 -3.98
C GLU A 6 -20.08 -1.50 -3.37
N GLU A 7 -20.45 -1.73 -2.11
CA GLU A 7 -21.38 -0.91 -1.35
C GLU A 7 -20.87 -0.77 0.09
N ASN A 8 -20.65 0.47 0.54
CA ASN A 8 -20.11 0.78 1.87
C ASN A 8 -18.76 0.08 2.19
N GLY A 9 -17.91 -0.15 1.18
CA GLY A 9 -16.64 -0.84 1.34
C GLY A 9 -16.75 -2.37 1.42
N ILE A 10 -17.93 -2.93 1.22
CA ILE A 10 -18.17 -4.38 1.13
C ILE A 10 -18.31 -4.75 -0.34
N ILE A 11 -17.53 -5.75 -0.78
CA ILE A 11 -17.67 -6.32 -2.12
C ILE A 11 -18.74 -7.42 -2.07
N TYR A 12 -19.68 -7.36 -2.99
CA TYR A 12 -20.69 -8.37 -3.19
C TYR A 12 -20.43 -9.09 -4.52
N ALA A 13 -20.64 -10.40 -4.55
CA ALA A 13 -20.67 -11.19 -5.77
C ALA A 13 -22.02 -11.94 -5.82
N ASP A 14 -22.73 -11.82 -6.94
CA ASP A 14 -24.04 -12.43 -7.11
C ASP A 14 -25.07 -12.11 -6.00
N GLY A 15 -24.96 -10.90 -5.44
CA GLY A 15 -25.86 -10.43 -4.37
C GLY A 15 -25.43 -10.75 -2.96
N GLU A 16 -24.41 -11.62 -2.76
CA GLU A 16 -23.89 -12.00 -1.46
C GLU A 16 -22.59 -11.27 -1.14
N PRO A 17 -22.33 -10.90 0.13
CA PRO A 17 -21.06 -10.33 0.54
C PRO A 17 -19.92 -11.31 0.30
N VAL A 18 -18.86 -10.85 -0.37
CA VAL A 18 -17.64 -11.65 -0.53
C VAL A 18 -16.85 -11.60 0.76
N SER A 19 -16.73 -12.72 1.44
CA SER A 19 -15.92 -12.88 2.63
C SER A 19 -14.58 -13.49 2.23
N THR A 20 -13.53 -12.68 2.21
CA THR A 20 -12.17 -13.17 2.02
C THR A 20 -11.60 -13.68 3.34
N THR A 21 -10.82 -14.76 3.28
CA THR A 21 -10.14 -15.33 4.44
C THR A 21 -8.70 -15.64 4.11
N ILE A 22 -7.80 -15.52 5.10
CA ILE A 22 -6.44 -16.02 4.98
C ILE A 22 -6.51 -17.54 5.04
N THR A 23 -5.99 -18.20 4.01
CA THR A 23 -5.97 -19.67 3.88
C THR A 23 -4.58 -20.24 4.12
N SER A 24 -3.53 -19.43 4.02
CA SER A 24 -2.16 -19.78 4.40
C SER A 24 -1.41 -18.54 4.90
N GLU A 25 -0.76 -18.69 6.04
CA GLU A 25 -0.02 -17.60 6.70
C GLU A 25 1.45 -17.57 6.23
N TYR A 26 2.12 -16.44 6.48
CA TYR A 26 3.56 -16.26 6.25
C TYR A 26 4.36 -17.26 7.11
N GLY A 27 5.36 -17.90 6.51
CA GLY A 27 6.14 -18.95 7.18
C GLY A 27 5.37 -20.25 7.45
N GLY A 28 4.10 -20.32 7.03
CA GLY A 28 3.26 -21.49 7.25
C GLY A 28 3.73 -22.70 6.47
N ASP A 29 3.80 -23.84 7.13
CA ASP A 29 3.98 -25.16 6.52
C ASP A 29 2.61 -25.76 6.24
N ASP A 30 2.21 -25.80 4.98
CA ASP A 30 0.97 -26.44 4.54
C ASP A 30 1.15 -27.94 4.22
N GLY A 31 2.34 -28.47 4.52
CA GLY A 31 2.69 -29.88 4.27
C GLY A 31 3.00 -30.20 2.81
N PHE A 32 2.93 -29.23 1.91
CA PHE A 32 3.21 -29.39 0.48
C PHE A 32 4.41 -28.58 0.02
N ARG A 33 4.78 -27.52 0.74
CA ARG A 33 5.88 -26.62 0.38
C ARG A 33 7.22 -27.19 0.81
N THR A 34 8.24 -26.93 0.00
CA THR A 34 9.64 -27.27 0.30
C THR A 34 10.43 -26.09 0.88
N SER A 35 9.77 -24.93 1.02
CA SER A 35 10.32 -23.69 1.59
C SER A 35 9.22 -22.95 2.34
N ASP A 36 9.63 -22.09 3.27
CA ASP A 36 8.71 -21.22 4.01
C ASP A 36 7.86 -20.37 3.06
N HIS A 37 6.59 -20.20 3.41
CA HIS A 37 5.66 -19.34 2.67
C HIS A 37 6.06 -17.86 2.82
N ASN A 38 6.36 -17.21 1.72
CA ASN A 38 6.88 -15.84 1.71
C ASN A 38 5.79 -14.74 1.54
N GLY A 39 4.56 -15.07 1.89
CA GLY A 39 3.41 -14.18 1.81
C GLY A 39 2.21 -14.67 2.60
N LEU A 40 1.05 -14.11 2.29
CA LEU A 40 -0.25 -14.58 2.74
C LEU A 40 -1.06 -15.07 1.54
N ASP A 41 -1.74 -16.18 1.67
CA ASP A 41 -2.71 -16.62 0.69
C ASP A 41 -4.12 -16.24 1.14
N ILE A 42 -4.83 -15.50 0.29
CA ILE A 42 -6.13 -14.91 0.59
C ILE A 42 -7.16 -15.47 -0.39
N SER A 43 -8.07 -16.29 0.13
CA SER A 43 -9.16 -16.87 -0.65
C SER A 43 -10.16 -15.82 -1.12
N PRO A 44 -10.69 -15.91 -2.36
CA PRO A 44 -11.79 -15.08 -2.83
C PRO A 44 -13.15 -15.43 -2.19
N GLY A 45 -13.18 -16.39 -1.26
CA GLY A 45 -14.42 -16.90 -0.67
C GLY A 45 -15.35 -17.51 -1.73
N THR A 46 -16.60 -17.08 -1.76
CA THR A 46 -17.60 -17.55 -2.75
C THR A 46 -17.38 -16.97 -4.15
N GLY A 47 -16.49 -15.97 -4.31
CA GLY A 47 -16.32 -15.26 -5.57
C GLY A 47 -15.66 -16.06 -6.69
N GLY A 48 -14.73 -16.97 -6.37
CA GLY A 48 -14.01 -17.79 -7.38
C GLY A 48 -13.04 -16.99 -8.26
N ILE A 49 -12.53 -17.66 -9.31
CA ILE A 49 -11.56 -17.09 -10.27
C ILE A 49 -12.19 -15.92 -11.05
N GLY A 50 -11.45 -14.82 -11.16
CA GLY A 50 -11.80 -13.68 -12.00
C GLY A 50 -12.97 -12.82 -11.48
N THR A 51 -13.45 -13.05 -10.27
CA THR A 51 -14.61 -12.34 -9.70
C THR A 51 -14.21 -11.27 -8.70
N VAL A 52 -13.24 -11.54 -7.84
CA VAL A 52 -12.80 -10.61 -6.78
C VAL A 52 -11.67 -9.73 -7.28
N ASN A 53 -11.82 -8.43 -7.10
CA ASN A 53 -10.80 -7.45 -7.46
C ASN A 53 -9.58 -7.55 -6.54
N VAL A 54 -8.40 -7.47 -7.15
CA VAL A 54 -7.13 -7.22 -6.46
C VAL A 54 -6.87 -5.72 -6.51
N ILE A 55 -6.62 -5.13 -5.35
CA ILE A 55 -6.38 -3.69 -5.20
C ILE A 55 -4.95 -3.42 -4.70
N ALA A 56 -4.38 -2.30 -5.11
CA ALA A 56 -3.13 -1.83 -4.55
C ALA A 56 -3.31 -1.48 -3.06
N VAL A 57 -2.55 -2.12 -2.16
CA VAL A 57 -2.66 -1.87 -0.71
C VAL A 57 -2.13 -0.50 -0.33
N GLU A 58 -1.28 0.10 -1.16
CA GLU A 58 -0.69 1.41 -0.98
C GLU A 58 -0.39 2.03 -2.34
N ALA A 59 -0.32 3.37 -2.42
CA ALA A 59 0.09 4.08 -3.63
C ALA A 59 1.53 3.73 -4.01
N GLY A 60 1.82 3.71 -5.31
CA GLY A 60 3.16 3.36 -5.75
C GLY A 60 3.31 3.34 -7.28
N THR A 61 4.42 2.79 -7.72
CA THR A 61 4.72 2.60 -9.14
C THR A 61 4.75 1.12 -9.47
N ILE A 62 4.06 0.73 -10.52
CA ILE A 62 4.15 -0.63 -11.06
C ILE A 62 5.56 -0.86 -11.59
N ILE A 63 6.26 -1.84 -11.05
CA ILE A 63 7.62 -2.21 -11.49
C ILE A 63 7.64 -3.50 -12.29
N TYR A 64 6.61 -4.30 -12.16
CA TYR A 64 6.43 -5.53 -12.92
C TYR A 64 4.95 -5.94 -12.96
N PRO A 65 4.32 -6.00 -14.12
CA PRO A 65 3.24 -6.91 -14.42
C PRO A 65 3.67 -7.87 -15.52
N ASN A 66 3.34 -9.14 -15.44
CA ASN A 66 3.68 -10.07 -16.51
C ASN A 66 2.91 -9.79 -17.82
N ASN A 67 1.93 -8.90 -17.83
CA ASN A 67 1.22 -8.46 -19.05
C ASN A 67 2.04 -7.49 -19.93
N ASP A 68 3.21 -7.03 -19.49
CA ASP A 68 4.17 -6.33 -20.34
C ASP A 68 4.84 -7.28 -21.35
N THR A 69 4.74 -8.57 -21.10
CA THR A 69 5.03 -9.63 -22.06
C THR A 69 3.69 -10.12 -22.62
N ASP A 70 3.68 -10.61 -23.86
CA ASP A 70 2.46 -11.20 -24.45
C ASP A 70 2.07 -12.55 -23.79
N ILE A 71 2.75 -12.91 -22.69
CA ILE A 71 2.54 -14.17 -21.99
C ILE A 71 1.50 -13.96 -20.89
N GLN A 72 0.37 -14.64 -21.04
CA GLN A 72 -0.67 -14.75 -20.00
C GLN A 72 -0.83 -16.22 -19.65
N TYR A 73 -0.61 -16.53 -18.39
CA TYR A 73 -0.72 -17.89 -17.88
C TYR A 73 -2.18 -18.28 -17.61
N GLU A 74 -2.51 -19.54 -17.86
CA GLU A 74 -3.85 -20.06 -17.63
C GLU A 74 -4.19 -20.20 -16.15
N ASP A 75 -5.48 -20.11 -15.82
CA ASP A 75 -6.01 -20.29 -14.46
C ASP A 75 -6.21 -21.78 -14.14
N ASN A 76 -5.20 -22.60 -14.42
CA ASN A 76 -5.15 -24.05 -14.20
C ASN A 76 -3.95 -24.44 -13.36
N GLY A 77 -3.59 -23.60 -12.41
CA GLY A 77 -2.43 -23.77 -11.55
C GLY A 77 -2.38 -25.13 -10.87
N TYR A 78 -1.17 -25.58 -10.62
CA TYR A 78 -0.88 -26.77 -9.82
C TYR A 78 0.40 -26.56 -9.02
N TYR A 79 0.54 -27.25 -7.90
CA TYR A 79 1.73 -27.13 -7.06
C TYR A 79 3.01 -27.51 -7.84
N GLY A 80 4.02 -26.62 -7.77
CA GLY A 80 5.28 -26.77 -8.49
C GLY A 80 5.26 -26.27 -9.95
N ASN A 81 4.17 -25.65 -10.41
CA ASN A 81 4.16 -24.92 -11.68
C ASN A 81 5.15 -23.75 -11.61
N THR A 82 5.99 -23.60 -12.64
CA THR A 82 7.06 -22.59 -12.69
C THR A 82 6.69 -21.34 -13.49
N ASP A 83 5.45 -21.22 -13.96
CA ASP A 83 4.94 -20.07 -14.67
C ASP A 83 5.13 -18.79 -13.83
N GLY A 84 5.70 -17.74 -14.42
CA GLY A 84 6.00 -16.50 -13.71
C GLY A 84 6.88 -16.69 -12.45
N GLY A 85 7.80 -17.65 -12.46
CA GLY A 85 8.60 -17.99 -11.29
C GLY A 85 7.80 -18.66 -10.17
N GLY A 86 6.64 -19.26 -10.50
CA GLY A 86 5.69 -19.82 -9.58
C GLY A 86 4.51 -18.89 -9.26
N PHE A 87 4.65 -17.58 -9.42
CA PHE A 87 3.57 -16.61 -9.14
C PHE A 87 2.46 -16.57 -10.20
N GLY A 88 2.65 -17.24 -11.35
CA GLY A 88 1.71 -17.18 -12.45
C GLY A 88 1.61 -15.77 -13.04
N ASN A 89 0.40 -15.27 -13.21
CA ASN A 89 0.15 -13.87 -13.53
C ASN A 89 0.29 -13.06 -12.24
N TYR A 90 1.18 -12.05 -12.22
CA TYR A 90 1.44 -11.28 -11.03
C TYR A 90 1.80 -9.82 -11.29
N VAL A 91 1.66 -8.99 -10.28
CA VAL A 91 2.02 -7.57 -10.26
C VAL A 91 2.96 -7.31 -9.09
N MET A 92 3.93 -6.44 -9.29
CA MET A 92 4.75 -5.88 -8.21
C MET A 92 4.64 -4.35 -8.22
N ILE A 93 4.49 -3.77 -7.04
CA ILE A 93 4.38 -2.33 -6.84
C ILE A 93 5.51 -1.87 -5.92
N ALA A 94 6.33 -0.93 -6.40
CA ALA A 94 7.30 -0.22 -5.57
C ALA A 94 6.63 0.99 -4.92
N HIS A 95 6.73 1.09 -3.60
CA HIS A 95 6.16 2.17 -2.81
C HIS A 95 7.23 3.22 -2.45
N ASP A 96 6.80 4.45 -2.21
CA ASP A 96 7.70 5.57 -1.92
C ASP A 96 8.52 5.40 -0.64
N ASP A 97 8.11 4.49 0.23
CA ASP A 97 8.80 4.16 1.46
C ASP A 97 9.89 3.08 1.31
N GLY A 98 10.16 2.66 0.08
CA GLY A 98 11.16 1.64 -0.26
C GLY A 98 10.70 0.20 -0.07
N THR A 99 9.41 -0.03 0.23
CA THR A 99 8.85 -1.38 0.22
C THR A 99 8.34 -1.75 -1.16
N THR A 100 8.19 -3.04 -1.38
CA THR A 100 7.57 -3.59 -2.59
C THR A 100 6.48 -4.57 -2.18
N THR A 101 5.32 -4.48 -2.83
CA THR A 101 4.26 -5.49 -2.67
C THR A 101 4.16 -6.37 -3.90
N VAL A 102 3.82 -7.63 -3.68
CA VAL A 102 3.68 -8.67 -4.71
C VAL A 102 2.27 -9.23 -4.65
N TYR A 103 1.63 -9.36 -5.80
CA TYR A 103 0.26 -9.86 -5.98
C TYR A 103 0.30 -11.00 -6.99
N GLY A 104 0.34 -12.23 -6.51
CA GLY A 104 0.48 -13.44 -7.33
C GLY A 104 -0.83 -14.16 -7.61
N HIS A 105 -0.75 -15.15 -8.49
CA HIS A 105 -1.81 -16.05 -8.93
C HIS A 105 -3.05 -15.34 -9.52
N MET A 106 -2.82 -14.15 -10.10
CA MET A 106 -3.90 -13.35 -10.69
C MET A 106 -4.52 -14.05 -11.89
N ALA A 107 -5.79 -13.71 -12.17
CA ALA A 107 -6.55 -14.30 -13.26
C ALA A 107 -5.98 -13.92 -14.63
N LYS A 108 -6.05 -14.86 -15.56
CA LYS A 108 -5.64 -14.64 -16.96
C LYS A 108 -6.35 -13.42 -17.55
N ASN A 109 -5.61 -12.56 -18.20
CA ASN A 109 -6.08 -11.33 -18.85
C ASN A 109 -6.78 -10.33 -17.91
N SER A 110 -6.59 -10.45 -16.59
CA SER A 110 -7.24 -9.55 -15.62
C SER A 110 -6.40 -8.34 -15.21
N ILE A 111 -5.08 -8.40 -15.40
CA ILE A 111 -4.16 -7.31 -15.03
C ILE A 111 -4.40 -6.12 -15.97
N ILE A 112 -4.70 -4.96 -15.39
CA ILE A 112 -5.08 -3.75 -16.13
C ILE A 112 -4.05 -2.62 -16.00
N VAL A 113 -2.91 -2.88 -15.36
CA VAL A 113 -1.82 -1.92 -15.14
C VAL A 113 -0.55 -2.36 -15.87
N ARG A 114 0.37 -1.43 -16.17
CA ARG A 114 1.63 -1.66 -16.88
C ARG A 114 2.82 -1.10 -16.10
N THR A 115 4.01 -1.59 -16.39
CA THR A 115 5.26 -1.04 -15.81
C THR A 115 5.34 0.47 -16.02
N GLY A 116 5.63 1.18 -14.95
CA GLY A 116 5.70 2.64 -14.90
C GLY A 116 4.40 3.34 -14.55
N ASP A 117 3.26 2.64 -14.55
CA ASP A 117 1.99 3.22 -14.11
C ASP A 117 2.07 3.61 -12.63
N LYS A 118 1.52 4.77 -12.30
CA LYS A 118 1.27 5.19 -10.92
C LYS A 118 -0.09 4.68 -10.49
N VAL A 119 -0.16 4.07 -9.33
CA VAL A 119 -1.41 3.59 -8.73
C VAL A 119 -1.64 4.23 -7.38
N GLU A 120 -2.90 4.51 -7.09
CA GLU A 120 -3.35 4.99 -5.80
C GLU A 120 -3.69 3.82 -4.86
N GLN A 121 -3.66 4.05 -3.54
CA GLN A 121 -4.15 3.08 -2.58
C GLN A 121 -5.62 2.75 -2.85
N GLY A 122 -5.95 1.45 -2.92
CA GLY A 122 -7.30 0.97 -3.23
C GLY A 122 -7.63 0.92 -4.72
N GLN A 123 -6.71 1.33 -5.61
CA GLN A 123 -6.92 1.19 -7.05
C GLN A 123 -6.95 -0.28 -7.45
N VAL A 124 -7.92 -0.67 -8.28
CA VAL A 124 -7.98 -2.02 -8.85
C VAL A 124 -6.83 -2.21 -9.83
N ILE A 125 -6.09 -3.31 -9.67
CA ILE A 125 -4.95 -3.68 -10.52
C ILE A 125 -5.17 -4.96 -11.32
N GLY A 126 -6.18 -5.73 -10.95
CA GLY A 126 -6.59 -6.96 -11.61
C GLY A 126 -7.57 -7.75 -10.78
N LYS A 127 -7.59 -9.07 -10.96
CA LYS A 127 -8.51 -9.98 -10.25
C LYS A 127 -7.81 -11.23 -9.75
N ILE A 128 -8.33 -11.82 -8.67
CA ILE A 128 -7.87 -13.11 -8.14
C ILE A 128 -8.08 -14.20 -9.17
N GLY A 129 -7.07 -15.06 -9.34
CA GLY A 129 -7.07 -16.19 -10.24
C GLY A 129 -6.60 -17.49 -9.59
N ASN A 130 -6.05 -18.36 -10.42
CA ASN A 130 -5.44 -19.65 -10.04
C ASN A 130 -4.31 -20.00 -10.99
N SER A 131 -3.45 -19.03 -11.34
CA SER A 131 -2.32 -19.26 -12.25
C SER A 131 -1.03 -19.58 -11.49
N GLY A 132 -0.08 -20.24 -12.13
CA GLY A 132 1.21 -20.59 -11.53
C GLY A 132 1.16 -21.73 -10.52
N SER A 133 2.01 -21.71 -9.50
CA SER A 133 2.08 -22.73 -8.45
C SER A 133 0.97 -22.52 -7.40
N SER A 134 -0.25 -22.85 -7.78
CA SER A 134 -1.47 -22.61 -7.01
C SER A 134 -2.39 -23.82 -7.09
N THR A 135 -2.94 -24.27 -5.97
CA THR A 135 -3.84 -25.43 -5.89
C THR A 135 -5.33 -25.06 -5.86
N GLY A 136 -5.65 -23.79 -5.91
CA GLY A 136 -7.01 -23.26 -5.88
C GLY A 136 -7.03 -21.75 -5.99
N ALA A 137 -8.19 -21.17 -6.25
CA ALA A 137 -8.33 -19.72 -6.41
C ALA A 137 -7.92 -18.98 -5.13
N HIS A 138 -6.87 -18.16 -5.20
CA HIS A 138 -6.42 -17.28 -4.12
C HIS A 138 -5.53 -16.16 -4.66
N LEU A 139 -5.36 -15.11 -3.87
CA LEU A 139 -4.31 -14.13 -4.03
C LEU A 139 -3.14 -14.50 -3.14
N HIS A 140 -1.96 -14.71 -3.71
CA HIS A 140 -0.72 -14.69 -2.95
C HIS A 140 -0.28 -13.23 -2.78
N PHE A 141 -0.18 -12.77 -1.54
CA PHE A 141 0.22 -11.41 -1.21
C PHE A 141 1.51 -11.38 -0.40
N GLY A 142 2.54 -10.77 -0.96
CA GLY A 142 3.85 -10.61 -0.31
C GLY A 142 4.23 -9.15 -0.08
N ILE A 143 5.02 -8.91 0.95
CA ILE A 143 5.68 -7.61 1.21
C ILE A 143 7.18 -7.86 1.27
N MET A 144 7.93 -7.02 0.56
CA MET A 144 9.40 -7.02 0.60
C MET A 144 9.90 -5.70 1.17
N ILE A 145 10.86 -5.80 2.08
CA ILE A 145 11.62 -4.67 2.65
C ILE A 145 13.09 -4.93 2.37
N ASN A 146 13.77 -4.01 1.69
CA ASN A 146 15.17 -4.17 1.29
C ASN A 146 15.46 -5.49 0.55
N GLY A 147 14.52 -5.91 -0.31
CA GLY A 147 14.65 -7.13 -1.10
C GLY A 147 14.37 -8.44 -0.36
N SER A 148 13.98 -8.40 0.91
CA SER A 148 13.63 -9.58 1.70
C SER A 148 12.15 -9.59 2.03
N TYR A 149 11.50 -10.76 1.89
CA TYR A 149 10.11 -10.92 2.30
C TYR A 149 9.95 -10.80 3.81
N VAL A 150 8.87 -10.17 4.23
CA VAL A 150 8.46 -10.01 5.62
C VAL A 150 7.01 -10.45 5.79
N ASP A 151 6.62 -10.79 7.01
CA ASP A 151 5.25 -11.20 7.33
C ASP A 151 4.24 -10.07 7.07
N PRO A 152 3.33 -10.24 6.09
CA PRO A 152 2.36 -9.21 5.76
C PRO A 152 1.22 -9.08 6.78
N SER A 153 1.03 -10.04 7.70
CA SER A 153 -0.12 -10.06 8.63
C SER A 153 -0.19 -8.83 9.53
N ASN A 154 0.96 -8.18 9.77
CA ASN A 154 1.04 -6.95 10.53
C ASN A 154 0.56 -5.71 9.76
N TYR A 155 0.33 -5.82 8.46
CA TYR A 155 0.08 -4.70 7.54
C TYR A 155 -1.31 -4.76 6.90
N ILE A 156 -1.86 -5.95 6.68
CA ILE A 156 -3.15 -6.14 6.02
C ILE A 156 -4.11 -6.99 6.86
N SER A 157 -5.40 -6.94 6.47
CA SER A 157 -6.44 -7.81 6.99
C SER A 157 -7.16 -8.48 5.83
N ALA A 158 -7.44 -9.79 5.94
CA ALA A 158 -8.21 -10.54 4.94
C ALA A 158 -9.72 -10.24 4.95
N THR A 159 -10.18 -9.41 5.88
CA THR A 159 -11.58 -8.95 5.86
C THR A 159 -11.72 -7.82 4.85
N ASN A 160 -12.93 -7.65 4.26
CA ASN A 160 -13.26 -6.60 3.28
C ASN A 160 -13.17 -5.17 3.85
N THR A 161 -12.37 -4.96 4.86
CA THR A 161 -12.03 -3.65 5.39
C THR A 161 -10.84 -3.12 4.61
N ARG A 162 -10.80 -1.80 4.41
CA ARG A 162 -9.62 -1.14 3.85
C ARG A 162 -8.37 -1.67 4.53
N PRO A 163 -7.28 -1.92 3.79
CA PRO A 163 -6.02 -2.34 4.37
C PRO A 163 -5.70 -1.45 5.58
N LYS A 164 -5.30 -2.06 6.68
CA LYS A 164 -4.71 -1.28 7.77
C LYS A 164 -3.50 -0.58 7.17
N SER A 165 -3.35 0.72 7.45
CA SER A 165 -2.12 1.40 7.11
C SER A 165 -0.96 0.54 7.59
N LYS A 166 0.11 0.46 6.80
CA LYS A 166 1.32 -0.34 6.95
C LYS A 166 1.89 -0.43 8.39
N TYR A 167 1.46 0.42 9.26
CA TYR A 167 1.94 0.57 10.63
C TYR A 167 0.85 0.26 11.68
N GLY A 168 -0.07 -0.62 11.29
CA GLY A 168 -1.01 -1.32 12.17
C GLY A 168 -1.37 -0.61 13.45
N ASN A 169 -2.15 0.44 13.38
CA ASN A 169 -3.02 0.87 14.47
C ASN A 169 -3.91 1.99 13.96
N THR A 170 -5.11 2.05 14.49
CA THR A 170 -6.02 3.19 14.37
C THR A 170 -5.29 4.44 14.83
N ILE A 171 -4.81 5.24 13.89
CA ILE A 171 -3.92 6.35 14.18
C ILE A 171 -4.73 7.62 14.19
N THR A 172 -5.27 7.92 15.32
CA THR A 172 -5.44 9.31 15.71
C THR A 172 -4.08 9.81 16.20
N GLY A 173 -3.40 10.62 15.40
CA GLY A 173 -2.14 11.28 15.77
C GLY A 173 -0.86 10.75 15.09
N ASP A 174 -0.75 9.46 14.76
CA ASP A 174 0.46 8.89 14.18
C ASP A 174 0.53 8.91 12.64
N SER A 175 -0.59 9.08 11.93
CA SER A 175 -0.61 9.16 10.45
C SER A 175 0.24 10.31 9.94
N ASN A 176 0.21 11.45 10.61
CA ASN A 176 1.00 12.61 10.25
C ASN A 176 2.50 12.36 10.47
N LYS A 177 2.86 11.75 11.59
CA LYS A 177 4.26 11.36 11.90
C LYS A 177 4.83 10.49 10.81
N GLN A 178 4.08 9.51 10.38
CA GLN A 178 4.46 8.59 9.35
C GLN A 178 4.57 9.28 7.98
N SER A 179 3.57 10.07 7.60
CA SER A 179 3.59 10.82 6.35
C SER A 179 4.79 11.77 6.30
N VAL A 180 5.13 12.42 7.41
CA VAL A 180 6.33 13.26 7.52
C VAL A 180 7.60 12.42 7.30
N CYS A 181 7.73 11.28 7.97
CA CYS A 181 8.88 10.39 7.83
C CYS A 181 9.07 9.93 6.37
N LEU A 182 7.99 9.49 5.73
CA LEU A 182 8.03 9.02 4.34
C LEU A 182 8.37 10.15 3.37
N THR A 183 7.79 11.33 3.56
CA THR A 183 8.08 12.49 2.70
C THR A 183 9.54 12.92 2.81
N LEU A 184 10.13 12.91 4.01
CA LEU A 184 11.55 13.20 4.21
C LEU A 184 12.44 12.17 3.48
N LYS A 185 12.13 10.88 3.63
CA LYS A 185 12.86 9.80 2.93
C LYS A 185 12.73 9.91 1.41
N ALA A 186 11.54 10.18 0.89
CA ALA A 186 11.27 10.36 -0.54
C ALA A 186 12.08 11.53 -1.13
N ASN A 187 12.38 12.55 -0.33
CA ASN A 187 13.25 13.68 -0.71
C ASN A 187 14.75 13.39 -0.50
N GLY A 188 15.15 12.13 -0.28
CA GLY A 188 16.55 11.72 -0.23
C GLY A 188 17.27 12.07 1.08
N ILE A 189 16.54 12.39 2.13
CA ILE A 189 17.12 12.66 3.44
C ILE A 189 17.66 11.37 4.06
N SER A 190 18.91 11.38 4.53
CA SER A 190 19.52 10.23 5.18
C SER A 190 18.77 9.82 6.46
N GLU A 191 18.88 8.57 6.88
CA GLU A 191 18.21 8.08 8.10
C GLU A 191 18.48 8.95 9.33
N ASN A 192 19.75 9.36 9.54
CA ASN A 192 20.10 10.26 10.65
C ASN A 192 19.45 11.63 10.50
N GLY A 193 19.36 12.15 9.27
CA GLY A 193 18.65 13.39 8.95
C GLY A 193 17.16 13.28 9.22
N VAL A 194 16.54 12.18 8.82
CA VAL A 194 15.13 11.89 9.10
C VAL A 194 14.87 11.87 10.60
N ILE A 195 15.68 11.16 11.39
CA ILE A 195 15.55 11.09 12.86
C ILE A 195 15.64 12.49 13.47
N ALA A 196 16.64 13.29 13.08
CA ALA A 196 16.82 14.63 13.59
C ALA A 196 15.63 15.55 13.28
N LEU A 197 15.15 15.55 12.04
CA LEU A 197 14.00 16.36 11.62
C LEU A 197 12.70 15.89 12.29
N MET A 198 12.51 14.57 12.39
CA MET A 198 11.35 14.00 13.09
C MET A 198 11.31 14.40 14.57
N THR A 199 12.47 14.44 15.23
CA THR A 199 12.56 14.87 16.63
C THR A 199 12.16 16.33 16.79
N ASN A 200 12.65 17.21 15.91
CA ASN A 200 12.30 18.63 15.94
C ASN A 200 10.82 18.86 15.63
N ILE A 201 10.28 18.24 14.58
CA ILE A 201 8.87 18.38 14.20
C ILE A 201 7.95 17.84 15.32
N ASN A 202 8.33 16.76 15.98
CA ASN A 202 7.58 16.26 17.14
C ASN A 202 7.54 17.27 18.28
N HIS A 203 8.67 17.92 18.55
CA HIS A 203 8.77 18.93 19.61
C HIS A 203 7.92 20.18 19.28
N GLU A 204 7.96 20.62 18.02
CA GLU A 204 7.31 21.86 17.56
C GLU A 204 5.78 21.73 17.44
N SER A 205 5.31 20.62 16.90
CA SER A 205 3.89 20.48 16.52
C SER A 205 3.24 19.14 16.84
N SER A 206 3.99 18.18 17.38
CA SER A 206 3.56 16.78 17.51
C SER A 206 3.03 16.22 16.17
N PHE A 207 3.69 16.58 15.07
CA PHE A 207 3.32 16.22 13.68
C PHE A 207 1.97 16.77 13.20
N ASN A 208 1.44 17.78 13.85
CA ASN A 208 0.23 18.45 13.39
C ASN A 208 0.57 19.56 12.38
N TYR A 209 0.33 19.33 11.09
CA TYR A 209 0.57 20.32 10.03
C TYR A 209 -0.42 21.50 10.04
N GLU A 210 -1.48 21.42 10.84
CA GLU A 210 -2.45 22.50 11.09
C GLU A 210 -2.21 23.18 12.45
N ALA A 211 -1.11 22.84 13.13
CA ALA A 211 -0.82 23.38 14.45
C ALA A 211 -0.76 24.92 14.44
N LEU A 212 -1.34 25.50 15.44
CA LEU A 212 -1.27 26.92 15.75
C LEU A 212 -0.51 27.10 17.06
N GLY A 213 0.50 27.96 17.07
CA GLY A 213 1.29 28.22 18.26
C GLY A 213 1.68 29.68 18.38
N ASP A 214 2.31 30.02 19.48
CA ASP A 214 2.72 31.39 19.84
C ASP A 214 1.64 32.44 19.53
N TYR A 215 1.02 32.96 20.54
CA TYR A 215 -0.08 33.92 20.35
C TYR A 215 0.34 35.32 20.71
N SER A 216 -0.03 36.30 19.86
CA SER A 216 0.06 37.73 20.16
C SER A 216 -1.32 38.33 20.02
N ASN A 217 -1.81 38.99 21.07
CA ASN A 217 -3.14 39.59 21.12
C ASN A 217 -4.29 38.62 20.71
N GLY A 218 -4.17 37.34 21.09
CA GLY A 218 -5.17 36.30 20.77
C GLY A 218 -5.11 35.76 19.34
N VAL A 219 -4.11 36.17 18.55
CA VAL A 219 -3.90 35.68 17.18
C VAL A 219 -2.65 34.80 17.14
N ALA A 220 -2.75 33.63 16.52
CA ALA A 220 -1.61 32.75 16.34
C ALA A 220 -0.53 33.43 15.47
N THR A 221 0.72 33.24 15.85
CA THR A 221 1.88 33.80 15.15
C THR A 221 2.86 32.76 14.64
N SER A 222 2.67 31.51 15.00
CA SER A 222 3.40 30.37 14.43
C SER A 222 2.44 29.28 13.96
N TYR A 223 2.83 28.54 12.91
CA TYR A 223 1.95 27.67 12.15
C TYR A 223 2.66 26.41 11.63
N GLY A 224 1.90 25.34 11.54
CA GLY A 224 2.27 24.14 10.81
C GLY A 224 3.30 23.25 11.51
N LEU A 225 3.88 22.31 10.76
CA LEU A 225 4.78 21.27 11.27
C LEU A 225 5.99 21.80 12.05
N CYS A 226 6.57 22.90 11.60
CA CYS A 226 7.78 23.50 12.20
C CYS A 226 7.48 24.81 12.90
N GLN A 227 6.24 25.11 13.23
CA GLN A 227 5.80 26.33 13.90
C GLN A 227 6.41 27.60 13.28
N TRP A 228 6.28 27.72 11.95
CA TRP A 228 6.83 28.87 11.23
C TRP A 228 6.13 30.15 11.60
N HIS A 229 6.90 31.16 11.96
CA HIS A 229 6.39 32.52 12.20
C HIS A 229 5.85 33.17 10.92
N ASN A 230 4.99 34.16 11.09
CA ASN A 230 4.18 34.83 10.07
C ASN A 230 4.89 35.07 8.72
N GLU A 231 6.11 35.58 8.71
CA GLU A 231 6.84 35.85 7.47
C GLU A 231 7.14 34.57 6.70
N ARG A 232 7.68 33.56 7.39
CA ARG A 232 8.04 32.28 6.78
C ARG A 232 6.80 31.48 6.35
N TRP A 233 5.72 31.57 7.13
CA TRP A 233 4.43 31.00 6.76
C TRP A 233 3.81 31.66 5.52
N ASN A 234 3.95 32.98 5.38
CA ASN A 234 3.51 33.70 4.19
C ASN A 234 4.35 33.34 2.96
N ASN A 235 5.66 33.15 3.12
CA ASN A 235 6.54 32.67 2.06
C ASN A 235 6.15 31.25 1.62
N LEU A 236 5.84 30.35 2.55
CA LEU A 236 5.33 29.02 2.22
C LEU A 236 4.06 29.09 1.38
N LYS A 237 3.07 29.91 1.79
CA LYS A 237 1.82 30.12 1.03
C LYS A 237 2.05 30.68 -0.36
N THR A 238 3.04 31.54 -0.53
CA THR A 238 3.39 32.13 -1.82
C THR A 238 4.10 31.11 -2.73
N THR A 239 4.98 30.29 -2.15
CA THR A 239 5.75 29.28 -2.89
C THR A 239 4.90 28.09 -3.28
N PHE A 240 4.00 27.65 -2.40
CA PHE A 240 3.14 26.47 -2.59
C PHE A 240 1.66 26.79 -2.37
N PRO A 241 1.05 27.66 -3.20
CA PRO A 241 -0.29 28.22 -2.94
C PRO A 241 -1.40 27.16 -2.84
N ASN A 242 -1.23 26.02 -3.49
CA ASN A 242 -2.20 24.92 -3.49
C ASN A 242 -1.92 23.84 -2.44
N ASN A 243 -0.71 23.81 -1.86
CA ASN A 243 -0.25 22.69 -1.01
C ASN A 243 0.33 23.15 0.34
N TYR A 244 0.35 24.44 0.67
CA TYR A 244 0.96 24.98 1.90
C TYR A 244 0.34 24.35 3.18
N ASN A 245 -0.91 23.91 3.12
CA ASN A 245 -1.65 23.28 4.21
C ASN A 245 -1.61 21.75 4.17
N THR A 246 -0.60 21.18 3.53
CA THR A 246 -0.37 19.73 3.49
C THR A 246 1.00 19.38 4.04
N ILE A 247 1.18 18.17 4.52
CA ILE A 247 2.48 17.66 4.98
C ILE A 247 3.51 17.79 3.86
N GLY A 248 3.17 17.33 2.65
CA GLY A 248 4.07 17.38 1.48
C GLY A 248 4.55 18.79 1.16
N GLY A 249 3.64 19.76 1.08
CA GLY A 249 3.99 21.16 0.81
C GLY A 249 4.87 21.79 1.89
N GLN A 250 4.58 21.48 3.14
CA GLN A 250 5.35 21.99 4.28
C GLN A 250 6.75 21.36 4.35
N ILE A 251 6.88 20.08 4.09
CA ILE A 251 8.19 19.41 4.01
C ILE A 251 8.99 19.92 2.80
N SER A 252 8.38 20.10 1.63
CA SER A 252 9.06 20.64 0.45
C SER A 252 9.58 22.07 0.68
N PHE A 253 8.93 22.86 1.54
CA PHE A 253 9.42 24.19 1.92
C PHE A 253 10.53 24.13 2.97
N LEU A 254 10.57 23.07 3.79
CA LEU A 254 11.61 22.85 4.80
C LEU A 254 12.96 22.49 4.14
N LEU A 255 12.93 21.73 3.03
CA LEU A 255 14.09 21.22 2.29
C LEU A 255 14.58 22.18 1.23
#